data_9680623a44aa42521533ce059f75e9e7
#
_entry.id   9680623a44aa42521533ce059f75e9e7
#
_cell.length_a   1.000
_cell.length_b   1.000
_cell.length_c   1.000
_cell.angle_alpha   90.00
_cell.angle_beta   90.00
_cell.angle_gamma   90.00
#
_symmetry.space_group_name_H-M   'P 1'
#
loop_
_entity.id
_entity.type
_entity.pdbx_description
1 polymer ?
#
loop_
_entity_poly.entity_id
_entity_poly.type
_entity_poly.pdbx_seq_one_letter_code
_entity_poly.pdbx_strand_id
1 'polypeptide(L)'
;MDTPYDATVKQKSQAKTARIPIKIVPAETLKKPDWIRVKAGSPTTRFYEIKQILREHKLHTVCEEASCPNIGECFGHGTATFMIMGDKCTRRCPFCDVGHGRPDPLDADEPLNLARTIAALKLKYVVITSVDRDDLRDGGAGHFVECIRRVRELSPQTRIEILTPDFRGRLDRALDILKAAPPDVMNHNLETVPRLYKEARPGSDYAFSLNLLKRFKEFAPGVPTKSGLMVGLGETDEEILQVMREMREHGIDMLTIGQYLAPSGHHLPVRRYVHPDTFAMFEREAAAMGFSHAAVGAMVRSSYHADKQAAQAGVVA
;
A
#
# COMPACT_ATOMS: atom_id res chain seq x y z
N MET A 1 -29.31 -11.21 17.59
CA MET A 1 -28.76 -10.55 18.80
C MET A 1 -27.49 -9.85 18.35
N ASP A 2 -27.50 -8.51 18.30
CA ASP A 2 -26.30 -7.75 17.93
C ASP A 2 -25.29 -7.85 19.07
N THR A 3 -24.17 -8.48 18.79
CA THR A 3 -23.05 -8.51 19.75
C THR A 3 -22.64 -7.05 20.03
N PRO A 4 -22.47 -6.65 21.29
CA PRO A 4 -22.02 -5.30 21.62
C PRO A 4 -20.71 -4.98 20.91
N TYR A 5 -20.60 -3.74 20.40
CA TYR A 5 -19.37 -3.30 19.74
C TYR A 5 -18.22 -3.23 20.74
N ASP A 6 -17.20 -4.03 20.49
CA ASP A 6 -15.91 -3.94 21.19
C ASP A 6 -14.86 -3.36 20.23
N ALA A 7 -14.39 -2.16 20.52
CA ALA A 7 -13.39 -1.47 19.73
C ALA A 7 -12.00 -2.14 19.80
N THR A 8 -11.74 -2.96 20.81
CA THR A 8 -10.45 -3.65 21.01
C THR A 8 -10.33 -4.88 20.11
N VAL A 9 -11.46 -5.45 19.69
CA VAL A 9 -11.51 -6.61 18.80
C VAL A 9 -11.26 -6.18 17.36
N LYS A 10 -10.33 -6.87 16.70
CA LYS A 10 -10.04 -6.69 15.26
C LYS A 10 -11.26 -7.05 14.42
N GLN A 11 -11.78 -6.08 13.67
CA GLN A 11 -12.94 -6.22 12.80
C GLN A 11 -12.50 -6.39 11.35
N LYS A 12 -12.97 -7.43 10.69
CA LYS A 12 -12.75 -7.69 9.24
C LYS A 12 -14.09 -7.83 8.50
N SER A 13 -14.06 -7.72 7.17
CA SER A 13 -15.21 -7.96 6.29
C SER A 13 -16.49 -7.25 6.76
N GLN A 14 -17.60 -7.97 6.95
CA GLN A 14 -18.88 -7.44 7.35
C GLN A 14 -18.83 -6.59 8.62
N ALA A 15 -18.14 -7.06 9.66
CA ALA A 15 -18.03 -6.34 10.93
C ALA A 15 -17.34 -4.98 10.77
N LYS A 16 -16.35 -4.87 9.87
CA LYS A 16 -15.66 -3.63 9.53
C LYS A 16 -16.58 -2.69 8.75
N THR A 17 -17.25 -3.20 7.72
CA THR A 17 -18.03 -2.39 6.78
C THR A 17 -19.41 -2.01 7.29
N ALA A 18 -19.98 -2.74 8.25
CA ALA A 18 -21.29 -2.44 8.84
C ALA A 18 -21.42 -1.02 9.46
N ARG A 19 -20.29 -0.38 9.80
CA ARG A 19 -20.24 0.92 10.49
C ARG A 19 -19.51 2.01 9.72
N ILE A 20 -19.37 1.85 8.41
CA ILE A 20 -18.84 2.94 7.56
C ILE A 20 -19.94 3.98 7.28
N PRO A 21 -19.56 5.26 7.04
CA PRO A 21 -20.55 6.32 6.82
C PRO A 21 -21.23 6.25 5.44
N ILE A 22 -20.87 5.26 4.62
CA ILE A 22 -21.42 5.05 3.30
C ILE A 22 -22.18 3.72 3.25
N LYS A 23 -23.20 3.65 2.42
CA LYS A 23 -23.92 2.40 2.14
C LYS A 23 -23.25 1.69 0.96
N ILE A 24 -22.66 0.52 1.22
CA ILE A 24 -22.19 -0.34 0.13
C ILE A 24 -23.44 -0.89 -0.59
N VAL A 25 -23.61 -0.47 -1.84
CA VAL A 25 -24.68 -0.98 -2.69
C VAL A 25 -24.20 -2.27 -3.34
N PRO A 26 -24.80 -3.42 -3.01
CA PRO A 26 -24.46 -4.67 -3.68
C PRO A 26 -24.63 -4.52 -5.20
N ALA A 27 -23.74 -5.13 -5.94
CA ALA A 27 -23.85 -5.25 -7.37
C ALA A 27 -23.84 -6.73 -7.75
N GLU A 28 -24.36 -7.03 -8.93
CA GLU A 28 -24.20 -8.36 -9.50
C GLU A 28 -22.71 -8.75 -9.55
N THR A 29 -22.41 -9.97 -9.10
CA THR A 29 -21.04 -10.46 -9.13
C THR A 29 -20.63 -10.73 -10.56
N LEU A 30 -19.73 -9.91 -11.10
CA LEU A 30 -19.20 -10.09 -12.44
C LEU A 30 -18.37 -11.37 -12.52
N LYS A 31 -18.56 -12.14 -13.59
CA LYS A 31 -17.70 -13.30 -13.88
C LYS A 31 -16.27 -12.82 -14.14
N LYS A 32 -15.33 -13.36 -13.38
CA LYS A 32 -13.91 -13.04 -13.55
C LYS A 32 -13.43 -13.55 -14.93
N PRO A 33 -12.88 -12.67 -15.77
CA PRO A 33 -12.40 -13.05 -17.10
C PRO A 33 -11.09 -13.83 -17.02
N ASP A 34 -10.75 -14.51 -18.13
CA ASP A 34 -9.59 -15.41 -18.19
C ASP A 34 -8.22 -14.73 -17.99
N TRP A 35 -8.11 -13.44 -18.29
CA TRP A 35 -6.87 -12.68 -18.07
C TRP A 35 -6.62 -12.28 -16.61
N ILE A 36 -7.62 -12.42 -15.73
CA ILE A 36 -7.48 -12.23 -14.30
C ILE A 36 -7.16 -13.59 -13.65
N ARG A 37 -5.94 -14.04 -13.82
CA ARG A 37 -5.50 -15.32 -13.24
C ARG A 37 -4.37 -15.08 -12.25
N VAL A 38 -4.55 -15.59 -11.04
CA VAL A 38 -3.45 -15.76 -10.09
C VAL A 38 -2.60 -16.92 -10.58
N LYS A 39 -1.29 -16.70 -10.71
CA LYS A 39 -0.36 -17.82 -10.89
C LYS A 39 -0.35 -18.63 -9.59
N ALA A 40 -1.04 -19.75 -9.58
CA ALA A 40 -0.98 -20.68 -8.47
C ALA A 40 0.42 -21.31 -8.44
N GLY A 41 1.33 -20.70 -7.68
CA GLY A 41 2.58 -21.34 -7.30
C GLY A 41 2.31 -22.31 -6.16
N SER A 42 2.85 -23.54 -6.24
CA SER A 42 2.90 -24.39 -5.06
C SER A 42 3.73 -23.69 -3.97
N PRO A 43 3.28 -23.71 -2.70
CA PRO A 43 4.07 -23.13 -1.61
C PRO A 43 5.47 -23.75 -1.61
N THR A 44 6.49 -22.91 -1.76
CA THR A 44 7.90 -23.33 -1.74
C THR A 44 8.40 -23.45 -0.30
N THR A 45 9.51 -24.13 -0.09
CA THR A 45 10.21 -24.13 1.21
C THR A 45 10.42 -22.69 1.70
N ARG A 46 10.81 -21.78 0.80
CA ARG A 46 11.03 -20.35 1.09
C ARG A 46 9.77 -19.65 1.59
N PHE A 47 8.59 -19.98 1.07
CA PHE A 47 7.32 -19.45 1.53
C PHE A 47 7.09 -19.76 3.02
N TYR A 48 7.32 -21.00 3.43
CA TYR A 48 7.13 -21.40 4.83
C TYR A 48 8.20 -20.82 5.75
N GLU A 49 9.47 -20.74 5.29
CA GLU A 49 10.55 -20.07 6.04
C GLU A 49 10.21 -18.61 6.37
N ILE A 50 9.74 -17.84 5.37
CA ILE A 50 9.34 -16.45 5.57
C ILE A 50 8.22 -16.37 6.60
N LYS A 51 7.18 -17.21 6.47
CA LYS A 51 6.06 -17.22 7.44
C LYS A 51 6.50 -17.57 8.86
N GLN A 52 7.44 -18.49 9.01
CA GLN A 52 8.00 -18.85 10.30
C GLN A 52 8.77 -17.68 10.90
N ILE A 53 9.68 -17.07 10.16
CA ILE A 53 10.47 -15.91 10.59
C ILE A 53 9.57 -14.75 11.02
N LEU A 54 8.51 -14.45 10.25
CA LEU A 54 7.55 -13.39 10.58
C LEU A 54 6.88 -13.65 11.95
N ARG A 55 6.49 -14.89 12.24
CA ARG A 55 5.86 -15.26 13.51
C ARG A 55 6.83 -15.20 14.68
N GLU A 56 8.04 -15.71 14.51
CA GLU A 56 9.10 -15.69 15.53
C GLU A 56 9.45 -14.24 15.94
N HIS A 57 9.45 -13.32 14.98
CA HIS A 57 9.73 -11.91 15.21
C HIS A 57 8.49 -11.04 15.46
N LYS A 58 7.29 -11.64 15.55
CA LYS A 58 5.99 -10.94 15.75
C LYS A 58 5.72 -9.85 14.72
N LEU A 59 6.12 -10.09 13.47
CA LEU A 59 5.95 -9.13 12.38
C LEU A 59 4.72 -9.45 11.54
N HIS A 60 4.09 -8.41 11.01
CA HIS A 60 2.97 -8.49 10.10
C HIS A 60 3.39 -8.18 8.66
N THR A 61 2.66 -8.73 7.68
CA THR A 61 2.79 -8.36 6.27
C THR A 61 1.46 -7.94 5.70
N VAL A 62 1.47 -6.92 4.86
CA VAL A 62 0.27 -6.54 4.09
C VAL A 62 -0.16 -7.67 3.14
N CYS A 63 0.79 -8.53 2.74
CA CYS A 63 0.52 -9.68 1.89
C CYS A 63 -0.46 -10.67 2.55
N GLU A 64 -0.35 -10.88 3.87
CA GLU A 64 -1.27 -11.72 4.64
C GLU A 64 -2.53 -10.93 5.06
N GLU A 65 -2.36 -9.71 5.61
CA GLU A 65 -3.46 -8.95 6.18
C GLU A 65 -4.45 -8.40 5.15
N ALA A 66 -3.98 -8.08 3.94
CA ALA A 66 -4.81 -7.60 2.84
C ALA A 66 -5.21 -8.71 1.84
N SER A 67 -5.00 -9.99 2.18
CA SER A 67 -5.38 -11.14 1.35
C SER A 67 -4.82 -11.03 -0.08
N CYS A 68 -3.53 -10.66 -0.21
CA CYS A 68 -2.90 -10.38 -1.49
C CYS A 68 -2.85 -11.63 -2.38
N PRO A 69 -3.37 -11.57 -3.62
CA PRO A 69 -3.38 -12.73 -4.52
C PRO A 69 -1.98 -13.17 -4.97
N ASN A 70 -0.96 -12.30 -4.87
CA ASN A 70 0.41 -12.57 -5.30
C ASN A 70 1.31 -13.14 -4.19
N ILE A 71 0.77 -13.41 -2.99
CA ILE A 71 1.57 -13.82 -1.82
C ILE A 71 2.44 -15.06 -2.11
N GLY A 72 1.90 -16.05 -2.82
CA GLY A 72 2.63 -17.28 -3.17
C GLY A 72 3.85 -17.01 -4.03
N GLU A 73 3.72 -16.14 -5.03
CA GLU A 73 4.80 -15.71 -5.90
C GLU A 73 5.84 -14.90 -5.15
N CYS A 74 5.40 -13.85 -4.43
CA CYS A 74 6.30 -12.94 -3.71
C CYS A 74 7.11 -13.68 -2.63
N PHE A 75 6.46 -14.46 -1.78
CA PHE A 75 7.16 -15.22 -0.73
C PHE A 75 8.05 -16.31 -1.33
N GLY A 76 7.64 -16.94 -2.45
CA GLY A 76 8.47 -17.88 -3.19
C GLY A 76 9.76 -17.28 -3.72
N HIS A 77 9.75 -15.99 -4.09
CA HIS A 77 10.93 -15.22 -4.52
C HIS A 77 11.67 -14.53 -3.36
N GLY A 78 11.26 -14.72 -2.11
CA GLY A 78 11.91 -14.11 -0.95
C GLY A 78 11.58 -12.63 -0.77
N THR A 79 10.47 -12.13 -1.33
CA THR A 79 10.02 -10.75 -1.16
C THR A 79 8.78 -10.68 -0.27
N ALA A 80 8.75 -9.70 0.64
CA ALA A 80 7.61 -9.41 1.49
C ALA A 80 7.46 -7.90 1.68
N THR A 81 6.22 -7.45 1.86
CA THR A 81 5.92 -6.07 2.27
C THR A 81 5.56 -6.10 3.74
N PHE A 82 6.44 -5.56 4.56
CA PHE A 82 6.24 -5.52 6.01
C PHE A 82 5.22 -4.45 6.37
N MET A 83 4.33 -4.81 7.29
CA MET A 83 3.32 -3.89 7.83
C MET A 83 3.62 -3.64 9.29
N ILE A 84 4.00 -2.43 9.63
CA ILE A 84 4.37 -1.99 10.98
C ILE A 84 3.20 -1.36 11.74
N MET A 85 3.40 -1.15 13.04
CA MET A 85 2.42 -0.56 13.97
C MET A 85 1.19 -1.45 14.20
N GLY A 86 1.36 -2.77 14.05
CA GLY A 86 0.34 -3.77 14.30
C GLY A 86 -0.59 -4.01 13.10
N ASP A 87 -1.74 -4.63 13.38
CA ASP A 87 -2.66 -5.18 12.39
C ASP A 87 -4.10 -4.61 12.48
N LYS A 88 -4.29 -3.57 13.30
CA LYS A 88 -5.56 -2.86 13.49
C LYS A 88 -5.46 -1.43 12.97
N CYS A 89 -6.17 -1.14 11.88
CA CYS A 89 -6.23 0.19 11.28
C CYS A 89 -7.29 1.06 11.96
N THR A 90 -7.01 2.35 12.15
CA THR A 90 -8.01 3.30 12.65
C THR A 90 -9.10 3.61 11.63
N ARG A 91 -8.87 3.30 10.34
CA ARG A 91 -9.81 3.57 9.23
C ARG A 91 -10.51 2.31 8.74
N ARG A 92 -11.60 2.53 7.98
CA ARG A 92 -12.51 1.47 7.48
C ARG A 92 -12.70 1.57 5.97
N CYS A 93 -11.63 1.73 5.20
CA CYS A 93 -11.74 1.77 3.75
C CYS A 93 -12.40 0.48 3.24
N PRO A 94 -13.54 0.57 2.53
CA PRO A 94 -14.34 -0.61 2.19
C PRO A 94 -13.77 -1.42 1.02
N PHE A 95 -12.69 -0.99 0.40
CA PHE A 95 -11.94 -1.80 -0.56
C PHE A 95 -10.86 -2.68 0.09
N CYS A 96 -10.42 -2.33 1.30
CA CYS A 96 -9.25 -2.91 1.97
C CYS A 96 -9.65 -4.02 2.95
N ASP A 97 -8.93 -5.14 2.97
CA ASP A 97 -9.18 -6.26 3.89
C ASP A 97 -8.44 -6.15 5.23
N VAL A 98 -7.53 -5.19 5.38
CA VAL A 98 -6.86 -4.94 6.66
C VAL A 98 -7.88 -4.66 7.75
N GLY A 99 -7.72 -5.31 8.91
CA GLY A 99 -8.65 -5.21 10.02
C GLY A 99 -8.76 -3.80 10.60
N HIS A 100 -9.96 -3.45 11.08
CA HIS A 100 -10.22 -2.19 11.79
C HIS A 100 -10.36 -2.46 13.29
N GLY A 101 -9.94 -1.49 14.11
CA GLY A 101 -10.11 -1.54 15.55
C GLY A 101 -9.34 -0.43 16.25
N ARG A 102 -9.38 -0.43 17.58
CA ARG A 102 -8.46 0.37 18.37
C ARG A 102 -7.08 -0.28 18.31
N PRO A 103 -6.06 0.39 17.73
CA PRO A 103 -4.73 -0.18 17.68
C PRO A 103 -4.14 -0.42 19.06
N ASP A 104 -3.29 -1.42 19.15
CA ASP A 104 -2.50 -1.66 20.36
C ASP A 104 -1.40 -0.58 20.47
N PRO A 105 -0.81 -0.37 21.66
CA PRO A 105 0.38 0.46 21.82
C PRO A 105 1.47 0.04 20.85
N LEU A 106 2.32 0.99 20.44
CA LEU A 106 3.47 0.69 19.60
C LEU A 106 4.40 -0.29 20.33
N ASP A 107 4.82 -1.34 19.64
CA ASP A 107 5.88 -2.23 20.13
C ASP A 107 7.24 -1.54 19.93
N ALA A 108 7.93 -1.24 21.03
CA ALA A 108 9.24 -0.60 21.01
C ALA A 108 10.32 -1.48 20.36
N ASP A 109 10.13 -2.80 20.34
CA ASP A 109 11.06 -3.76 19.75
C ASP A 109 10.80 -4.00 18.25
N GLU A 110 9.64 -3.61 17.71
CA GLU A 110 9.26 -3.84 16.31
C GLU A 110 10.32 -3.32 15.33
N PRO A 111 10.89 -2.09 15.46
CA PRO A 111 11.91 -1.59 14.54
C PRO A 111 13.18 -2.46 14.51
N LEU A 112 13.64 -2.94 15.67
CA LEU A 112 14.80 -3.80 15.77
C LEU A 112 14.51 -5.21 15.22
N ASN A 113 13.34 -5.76 15.51
CA ASN A 113 12.91 -7.07 15.01
C ASN A 113 12.77 -7.05 13.49
N LEU A 114 12.20 -5.98 12.93
CA LEU A 114 12.13 -5.73 11.48
C LEU A 114 13.52 -5.72 10.85
N ALA A 115 14.44 -4.93 11.41
CA ALA A 115 15.79 -4.80 10.89
C ALA A 115 16.57 -6.13 10.94
N ARG A 116 16.46 -6.89 12.03
CA ARG A 116 17.05 -8.23 12.16
C ARG A 116 16.50 -9.20 11.11
N THR A 117 15.19 -9.15 10.87
CA THR A 117 14.52 -10.00 9.86
C THR A 117 15.01 -9.67 8.46
N ILE A 118 15.09 -8.39 8.11
CA ILE A 118 15.59 -7.92 6.81
C ILE A 118 17.05 -8.38 6.61
N ALA A 119 17.88 -8.24 7.64
CA ALA A 119 19.29 -8.68 7.60
C ALA A 119 19.41 -10.21 7.44
N ALA A 120 18.65 -10.99 8.21
CA ALA A 120 18.63 -12.44 8.13
C ALA A 120 18.16 -12.95 6.76
N LEU A 121 17.16 -12.30 6.17
CA LEU A 121 16.67 -12.59 4.82
C LEU A 121 17.59 -12.08 3.70
N LYS A 122 18.57 -11.25 4.01
CA LYS A 122 19.52 -10.62 3.07
C LYS A 122 18.79 -9.87 1.95
N LEU A 123 17.74 -9.14 2.31
CA LEU A 123 16.96 -8.40 1.33
C LEU A 123 17.75 -7.22 0.76
N LYS A 124 17.78 -7.09 -0.57
CA LYS A 124 18.35 -5.93 -1.25
C LYS A 124 17.41 -4.75 -1.31
N TYR A 125 16.10 -5.04 -1.27
CA TYR A 125 15.02 -4.06 -1.32
C TYR A 125 13.90 -4.47 -0.36
N VAL A 126 13.35 -3.51 0.37
CA VAL A 126 12.24 -3.75 1.28
C VAL A 126 11.18 -2.67 1.12
N VAL A 127 9.91 -3.08 1.15
CA VAL A 127 8.78 -2.16 1.29
C VAL A 127 8.26 -2.25 2.71
N ILE A 128 8.22 -1.12 3.40
CA ILE A 128 7.67 -0.97 4.75
C ILE A 128 6.41 -0.14 4.64
N THR A 129 5.27 -0.71 5.01
CA THR A 129 3.99 -0.02 5.08
C THR A 129 3.43 -0.06 6.49
N SER A 130 2.30 0.56 6.72
CA SER A 130 1.63 0.54 8.03
C SER A 130 0.11 0.52 7.91
N VAL A 131 -0.54 0.22 9.02
CA VAL A 131 -1.93 0.62 9.24
C VAL A 131 -2.02 2.14 9.44
N ASP A 132 -3.19 2.74 9.22
CA ASP A 132 -3.42 4.14 9.65
C ASP A 132 -3.46 4.22 11.19
N ARG A 133 -2.74 5.17 11.74
CA ARG A 133 -2.60 5.45 13.17
C ARG A 133 -3.04 6.88 13.49
N ASP A 134 -4.32 7.19 13.16
CA ASP A 134 -4.91 8.50 13.47
C ASP A 134 -5.00 8.78 14.99
N ASP A 135 -4.74 7.77 15.83
CA ASP A 135 -4.62 7.85 17.27
C ASP A 135 -3.28 8.45 17.75
N LEU A 136 -2.23 8.39 16.93
CA LEU A 136 -0.92 8.93 17.25
C LEU A 136 -0.80 10.42 16.87
N ARG A 137 -0.04 11.18 17.66
CA ARG A 137 0.14 12.62 17.45
C ARG A 137 0.93 12.99 16.19
N ASP A 138 1.70 12.05 15.66
CA ASP A 138 2.52 12.19 14.45
C ASP A 138 2.04 11.27 13.30
N GLY A 139 0.92 10.55 13.50
CA GLY A 139 0.40 9.58 12.55
C GLY A 139 1.32 8.36 12.34
N GLY A 140 2.29 8.14 13.22
CA GLY A 140 3.27 7.05 13.16
C GLY A 140 4.57 7.38 12.43
N ALA A 141 4.80 8.64 12.04
CA ALA A 141 6.01 9.04 11.31
C ALA A 141 7.30 8.74 12.09
N GLY A 142 7.29 8.93 13.42
CA GLY A 142 8.44 8.59 14.28
C GLY A 142 8.79 7.12 14.24
N HIS A 143 7.79 6.26 14.19
CA HIS A 143 8.00 4.82 14.11
C HIS A 143 8.59 4.39 12.75
N PHE A 144 8.14 5.00 11.64
CA PHE A 144 8.78 4.82 10.33
C PHE A 144 10.26 5.21 10.36
N VAL A 145 10.59 6.36 10.93
CA VAL A 145 11.97 6.85 11.05
C VAL A 145 12.83 5.88 11.84
N GLU A 146 12.32 5.36 12.97
CA GLU A 146 13.07 4.38 13.76
C GLU A 146 13.28 3.07 12.99
N CYS A 147 12.26 2.58 12.27
CA CYS A 147 12.41 1.42 11.39
C CYS A 147 13.49 1.64 10.32
N ILE A 148 13.47 2.79 9.64
CA ILE A 148 14.47 3.12 8.61
C ILE A 148 15.88 3.15 9.21
N ARG A 149 16.05 3.77 10.38
CA ARG A 149 17.36 3.84 11.07
C ARG A 149 17.88 2.46 11.40
N ARG A 150 17.06 1.61 12.04
CA ARG A 150 17.47 0.25 12.41
C ARG A 150 17.79 -0.62 11.20
N VAL A 151 17.03 -0.50 10.11
CA VAL A 151 17.34 -1.22 8.87
C VAL A 151 18.70 -0.75 8.31
N ARG A 152 18.96 0.54 8.27
CA ARG A 152 20.25 1.08 7.78
C ARG A 152 21.43 0.69 8.66
N GLU A 153 21.24 0.57 9.98
CA GLU A 153 22.26 0.09 10.92
C GLU A 153 22.63 -1.37 10.65
N LEU A 154 21.66 -2.26 10.46
CA LEU A 154 21.89 -3.70 10.34
C LEU A 154 22.04 -4.18 8.89
N SER A 155 21.55 -3.43 7.92
CA SER A 155 21.55 -3.75 6.49
C SER A 155 21.78 -2.49 5.64
N PRO A 156 22.96 -1.86 5.69
CA PRO A 156 23.21 -0.56 5.04
C PRO A 156 23.07 -0.59 3.52
N GLN A 157 23.12 -1.78 2.89
CA GLN A 157 22.96 -1.95 1.45
C GLN A 157 21.50 -2.14 1.03
N THR A 158 20.57 -2.34 1.97
CA THR A 158 19.16 -2.54 1.66
C THR A 158 18.50 -1.22 1.28
N ARG A 159 17.87 -1.15 0.12
CA ARG A 159 17.03 -0.02 -0.28
C ARG A 159 15.67 -0.10 0.40
N ILE A 160 15.17 1.05 0.84
CA ILE A 160 13.97 1.14 1.66
C ILE A 160 12.92 1.99 0.93
N GLU A 161 11.83 1.37 0.52
CA GLU A 161 10.60 2.06 0.12
C GLU A 161 9.66 2.11 1.33
N ILE A 162 9.09 3.28 1.63
CA ILE A 162 7.99 3.36 2.59
C ILE A 162 6.68 3.67 1.86
N LEU A 163 5.62 2.94 2.21
CA LEU A 163 4.25 3.23 1.79
C LEU A 163 3.48 3.77 3.00
N THR A 164 3.30 5.08 3.04
CA THR A 164 2.76 5.77 4.21
C THR A 164 1.24 5.98 4.13
N PRO A 165 0.54 6.15 5.28
CA PRO A 165 -0.77 6.76 5.31
C PRO A 165 -0.71 8.23 4.88
N ASP A 166 -1.88 8.90 4.79
CA ASP A 166 -1.95 10.33 4.46
C ASP A 166 -1.59 11.27 5.65
N PHE A 167 -1.27 10.73 6.82
CA PHE A 167 -0.99 11.49 8.05
C PHE A 167 -2.06 12.54 8.38
N ARG A 168 -3.32 12.21 8.19
CA ARG A 168 -4.49 13.09 8.32
C ARG A 168 -4.39 14.08 9.46
N GLY A 169 -4.37 15.38 9.12
CA GLY A 169 -4.28 16.48 10.08
C GLY A 169 -2.93 16.62 10.79
N ARG A 170 -1.89 15.85 10.38
CA ARG A 170 -0.55 15.82 11.01
C ARG A 170 0.58 15.91 10.00
N LEU A 171 0.28 16.27 8.75
CA LEU A 171 1.23 16.21 7.63
C LEU A 171 2.51 17.00 7.90
N ASP A 172 2.42 18.23 8.38
CA ASP A 172 3.59 19.07 8.66
C ASP A 172 4.53 18.39 9.65
N ARG A 173 3.97 17.92 10.76
CA ARG A 173 4.73 17.22 11.80
C ARG A 173 5.32 15.90 11.28
N ALA A 174 4.56 15.14 10.51
CA ALA A 174 5.03 13.88 9.96
C ALA A 174 6.19 14.09 8.98
N LEU A 175 6.08 15.06 8.08
CA LEU A 175 7.14 15.39 7.13
C LEU A 175 8.39 15.91 7.84
N ASP A 176 8.26 16.76 8.87
CA ASP A 176 9.41 17.22 9.65
C ASP A 176 10.16 16.08 10.35
N ILE A 177 9.43 15.09 10.83
CA ILE A 177 10.03 13.88 11.43
C ILE A 177 10.73 13.03 10.37
N LEU A 178 10.11 12.81 9.21
CA LEU A 178 10.66 12.00 8.12
C LEU A 178 11.96 12.58 7.53
N LYS A 179 12.18 13.89 7.63
CA LYS A 179 13.46 14.54 7.27
C LYS A 179 14.67 13.93 7.99
N ALA A 180 14.49 13.39 9.18
CA ALA A 180 15.58 12.82 9.99
C ALA A 180 16.14 11.50 9.43
N ALA A 181 15.34 10.76 8.65
CA ALA A 181 15.76 9.55 7.95
C ALA A 181 14.85 9.35 6.71
N PRO A 182 15.09 10.06 5.60
CA PRO A 182 14.28 9.90 4.41
C PRO A 182 14.50 8.49 3.80
N PRO A 183 13.44 7.86 3.23
CA PRO A 183 13.55 6.58 2.53
C PRO A 183 14.29 6.72 1.19
N ASP A 184 14.55 5.60 0.52
CA ASP A 184 15.06 5.60 -0.85
C ASP A 184 13.92 5.78 -1.89
N VAL A 185 12.66 5.42 -1.54
CA VAL A 185 11.45 5.71 -2.32
C VAL A 185 10.32 6.07 -1.35
N MET A 186 9.63 7.18 -1.62
CA MET A 186 8.43 7.61 -0.87
C MET A 186 7.17 7.26 -1.63
N ASN A 187 6.34 6.39 -1.06
CA ASN A 187 5.09 5.95 -1.66
C ASN A 187 3.89 6.35 -0.79
N HIS A 188 2.86 6.87 -1.45
CA HIS A 188 1.52 7.03 -0.89
C HIS A 188 0.49 6.81 -2.01
N ASN A 189 -0.39 5.83 -1.83
CA ASN A 189 -1.38 5.51 -2.86
C ASN A 189 -2.55 6.50 -2.85
N LEU A 190 -2.93 7.00 -4.01
CA LEU A 190 -4.19 7.71 -4.23
C LEU A 190 -5.39 6.77 -4.25
N GLU A 191 -5.17 5.52 -4.63
CA GLU A 191 -6.12 4.40 -4.68
C GLU A 191 -7.19 4.52 -5.77
N THR A 192 -7.81 5.69 -5.95
CA THR A 192 -8.88 5.91 -6.92
C THR A 192 -9.00 7.38 -7.35
N VAL A 193 -9.96 7.68 -8.24
CA VAL A 193 -10.23 9.02 -8.77
C VAL A 193 -11.01 9.90 -7.77
N PRO A 194 -10.91 11.25 -7.86
CA PRO A 194 -11.53 12.17 -6.89
C PRO A 194 -13.01 11.91 -6.62
N ARG A 195 -13.79 11.64 -7.66
CA ARG A 195 -15.24 11.38 -7.57
C ARG A 195 -15.58 10.20 -6.64
N LEU A 196 -14.72 9.19 -6.61
CA LEU A 196 -14.92 7.97 -5.82
C LEU A 196 -14.29 8.02 -4.41
N TYR A 197 -13.61 9.11 -4.05
CA TYR A 197 -12.89 9.17 -2.77
C TYR A 197 -13.79 8.96 -1.55
N LYS A 198 -14.98 9.60 -1.53
CA LYS A 198 -15.93 9.45 -0.42
C LYS A 198 -16.43 8.02 -0.26
N GLU A 199 -16.54 7.29 -1.36
CA GLU A 199 -16.99 5.89 -1.36
C GLU A 199 -15.85 4.93 -1.01
N ALA A 200 -14.68 5.07 -1.64
CA ALA A 200 -13.56 4.15 -1.49
C ALA A 200 -12.68 4.45 -0.26
N ARG A 201 -12.47 5.74 0.04
CA ARG A 201 -11.60 6.20 1.13
C ARG A 201 -12.32 7.19 2.06
N PRO A 202 -13.40 6.76 2.75
CA PRO A 202 -14.13 7.64 3.65
C PRO A 202 -13.19 8.16 4.75
N GLY A 203 -13.09 9.50 4.83
CA GLY A 203 -12.20 10.17 5.77
C GLY A 203 -10.80 10.51 5.25
N SER A 204 -10.49 10.23 3.99
CA SER A 204 -9.31 10.75 3.28
C SER A 204 -9.72 11.85 2.30
N ASP A 205 -8.74 12.64 1.88
CA ASP A 205 -8.91 13.74 0.91
C ASP A 205 -7.92 13.55 -0.24
N TYR A 206 -8.41 13.70 -1.48
CA TYR A 206 -7.64 13.48 -2.69
C TYR A 206 -6.53 14.53 -2.86
N ALA A 207 -6.88 15.82 -2.76
CA ALA A 207 -5.93 16.89 -2.91
C ALA A 207 -4.86 16.88 -1.80
N PHE A 208 -5.27 16.51 -0.59
CA PHE A 208 -4.35 16.32 0.53
C PHE A 208 -3.36 15.19 0.27
N SER A 209 -3.80 14.07 -0.31
CA SER A 209 -2.94 12.93 -0.68
C SER A 209 -1.93 13.29 -1.76
N LEU A 210 -2.32 14.05 -2.78
CA LEU A 210 -1.40 14.60 -3.79
C LEU A 210 -0.38 15.56 -3.16
N ASN A 211 -0.86 16.48 -2.31
CA ASN A 211 -0.01 17.46 -1.65
C ASN A 211 1.03 16.83 -0.72
N LEU A 212 0.73 15.69 -0.09
CA LEU A 212 1.70 14.95 0.71
C LEU A 212 2.96 14.61 -0.11
N LEU A 213 2.79 14.00 -1.29
CA LEU A 213 3.91 13.61 -2.14
C LEU A 213 4.65 14.82 -2.72
N LYS A 214 3.93 15.86 -3.14
CA LYS A 214 4.52 17.12 -3.57
C LYS A 214 5.41 17.73 -2.50
N ARG A 215 4.90 17.88 -1.29
CA ARG A 215 5.64 18.47 -0.17
C ARG A 215 6.82 17.60 0.29
N PHE A 216 6.68 16.27 0.21
CA PHE A 216 7.83 15.39 0.42
C PHE A 216 8.93 15.67 -0.61
N LYS A 217 8.57 15.79 -1.89
CA LYS A 217 9.50 16.08 -2.98
C LYS A 217 10.24 17.41 -2.80
N GLU A 218 9.58 18.43 -2.23
CA GLU A 218 10.17 19.74 -1.97
C GLU A 218 11.37 19.69 -1.02
N PHE A 219 11.33 18.85 0.02
CA PHE A 219 12.47 18.72 0.94
C PHE A 219 13.45 17.59 0.58
N ALA A 220 13.01 16.60 -0.19
CA ALA A 220 13.83 15.47 -0.62
C ALA A 220 13.78 15.29 -2.14
N PRO A 221 14.23 16.27 -2.94
CA PRO A 221 14.06 16.28 -4.40
C PRO A 221 14.77 15.10 -5.10
N GLY A 222 15.82 14.56 -4.48
CA GLY A 222 16.56 13.39 -4.97
C GLY A 222 15.88 12.04 -4.69
N VAL A 223 14.83 12.00 -3.85
CA VAL A 223 14.10 10.78 -3.56
C VAL A 223 12.92 10.64 -4.51
N PRO A 224 12.82 9.55 -5.28
CA PRO A 224 11.66 9.28 -6.11
C PRO A 224 10.39 9.17 -5.29
N THR A 225 9.29 9.75 -5.81
CA THR A 225 7.96 9.62 -5.25
C THR A 225 7.12 8.67 -6.10
N LYS A 226 6.26 7.91 -5.44
CA LYS A 226 5.45 6.86 -6.06
C LYS A 226 4.02 6.94 -5.60
N SER A 227 3.08 6.61 -6.49
CA SER A 227 1.68 6.45 -6.14
C SER A 227 1.03 5.30 -6.91
N GLY A 228 -0.10 4.81 -6.40
CA GLY A 228 -0.85 3.71 -6.98
C GLY A 228 -2.34 3.99 -7.12
N LEU A 229 -2.92 3.41 -8.17
CA LEU A 229 -4.35 3.41 -8.46
C LEU A 229 -4.88 1.99 -8.60
N MET A 230 -6.08 1.78 -8.12
CA MET A 230 -6.90 0.63 -8.44
C MET A 230 -7.92 1.01 -9.51
N VAL A 231 -8.13 0.13 -10.50
CA VAL A 231 -9.15 0.27 -11.52
C VAL A 231 -10.21 -0.81 -11.39
N GLY A 232 -11.46 -0.46 -11.74
CA GLY A 232 -12.62 -1.36 -11.62
C GLY A 232 -13.56 -1.04 -10.46
N LEU A 233 -13.41 0.15 -9.83
CA LEU A 233 -14.29 0.66 -8.78
C LEU A 233 -15.46 1.49 -9.33
N GLY A 234 -15.47 1.81 -10.65
CA GLY A 234 -16.49 2.60 -11.34
C GLY A 234 -15.98 3.91 -11.92
N GLU A 235 -14.68 4.12 -11.95
CA GLU A 235 -13.99 5.20 -12.67
C GLU A 235 -14.06 4.99 -14.18
N THR A 236 -13.92 6.06 -14.96
CA THR A 236 -13.68 6.00 -16.41
C THR A 236 -12.20 6.02 -16.73
N ASP A 237 -11.83 5.66 -17.97
CA ASP A 237 -10.44 5.70 -18.42
C ASP A 237 -9.91 7.13 -18.45
N GLU A 238 -10.75 8.10 -18.84
CA GLU A 238 -10.43 9.53 -18.86
C GLU A 238 -10.15 10.08 -17.46
N GLU A 239 -10.92 9.63 -16.44
CA GLU A 239 -10.67 10.00 -15.05
C GLU A 239 -9.31 9.49 -14.58
N ILE A 240 -8.90 8.27 -14.94
CA ILE A 240 -7.55 7.72 -14.65
C ILE A 240 -6.48 8.55 -15.34
N LEU A 241 -6.63 8.85 -16.63
CA LEU A 241 -5.68 9.69 -17.36
C LEU A 241 -5.56 11.10 -16.76
N GLN A 242 -6.66 11.66 -16.27
CA GLN A 242 -6.63 12.94 -15.57
C GLN A 242 -5.83 12.86 -14.26
N VAL A 243 -6.06 11.83 -13.44
CA VAL A 243 -5.29 11.60 -12.22
C VAL A 243 -3.80 11.41 -12.52
N MET A 244 -3.44 10.71 -13.59
CA MET A 244 -2.04 10.55 -14.01
C MET A 244 -1.40 11.91 -14.35
N ARG A 245 -2.09 12.81 -15.06
CA ARG A 245 -1.62 14.18 -15.30
C ARG A 245 -1.40 14.95 -14.00
N GLU A 246 -2.38 14.92 -13.10
CA GLU A 246 -2.29 15.59 -11.79
C GLU A 246 -1.14 15.03 -10.93
N MET A 247 -0.88 13.73 -10.99
CA MET A 247 0.29 13.14 -10.35
C MET A 247 1.60 13.76 -10.88
N ARG A 248 1.73 13.91 -12.20
CA ARG A 248 2.93 14.52 -12.79
C ARG A 248 3.08 15.99 -12.41
N GLU A 249 1.98 16.75 -12.39
CA GLU A 249 1.96 18.15 -11.94
C GLU A 249 2.41 18.32 -10.49
N HIS A 250 2.21 17.27 -9.67
CA HIS A 250 2.66 17.20 -8.27
C HIS A 250 4.05 16.56 -8.10
N GLY A 251 4.77 16.29 -9.18
CA GLY A 251 6.13 15.76 -9.14
C GLY A 251 6.22 14.28 -8.76
N ILE A 252 5.16 13.51 -8.95
CA ILE A 252 5.18 12.06 -8.69
C ILE A 252 5.91 11.36 -9.85
N ASP A 253 6.96 10.61 -9.51
CA ASP A 253 7.88 10.01 -10.49
C ASP A 253 7.44 8.64 -10.99
N MET A 254 6.84 7.83 -10.10
CA MET A 254 6.53 6.43 -10.36
C MET A 254 5.04 6.15 -10.17
N LEU A 255 4.50 5.25 -11.01
CA LEU A 255 3.08 4.90 -11.03
C LEU A 255 2.86 3.40 -10.95
N THR A 256 1.84 2.97 -10.22
CA THR A 256 1.29 1.62 -10.32
C THR A 256 -0.21 1.66 -10.62
N ILE A 257 -0.68 0.85 -11.57
CA ILE A 257 -2.13 0.67 -11.83
C ILE A 257 -2.46 -0.82 -11.82
N GLY A 258 -3.36 -1.23 -10.92
CA GLY A 258 -3.79 -2.61 -10.77
C GLY A 258 -5.30 -2.79 -10.76
N GLN A 259 -5.79 -3.96 -11.18
CA GLN A 259 -7.21 -4.26 -11.07
C GLN A 259 -7.64 -4.41 -9.61
N TYR A 260 -8.68 -3.72 -9.21
CA TYR A 260 -9.36 -3.98 -7.95
C TYR A 260 -9.99 -5.38 -7.97
N LEU A 261 -9.73 -6.15 -6.93
CA LEU A 261 -10.34 -7.44 -6.67
C LEU A 261 -10.97 -7.39 -5.28
N ALA A 262 -12.30 -7.52 -5.21
CA ALA A 262 -13.01 -7.47 -3.93
C ALA A 262 -12.59 -8.63 -3.04
N PRO A 263 -12.09 -8.37 -1.81
CA PRO A 263 -11.67 -9.44 -0.90
C PRO A 263 -12.82 -10.32 -0.43
N SER A 264 -14.02 -9.77 -0.32
CA SER A 264 -15.27 -10.51 0.01
C SER A 264 -16.50 -9.79 -0.52
N GLY A 265 -17.66 -10.42 -0.43
CA GLY A 265 -18.97 -9.81 -0.80
C GLY A 265 -19.39 -8.63 0.08
N HIS A 266 -18.67 -8.34 1.15
CA HIS A 266 -18.93 -7.20 2.06
C HIS A 266 -18.08 -5.97 1.75
N HIS A 267 -17.17 -6.06 0.77
CA HIS A 267 -16.35 -4.96 0.28
C HIS A 267 -17.03 -4.27 -0.91
N LEU A 268 -16.42 -3.17 -1.39
CA LEU A 268 -16.90 -2.54 -2.62
C LEU A 268 -16.94 -3.57 -3.75
N PRO A 269 -18.05 -3.61 -4.53
CA PRO A 269 -18.14 -4.53 -5.65
C PRO A 269 -17.20 -4.14 -6.78
N VAL A 270 -16.67 -5.12 -7.50
CA VAL A 270 -16.00 -4.88 -8.77
C VAL A 270 -17.04 -4.41 -9.80
N ARG A 271 -16.88 -3.20 -10.32
CA ARG A 271 -17.79 -2.60 -11.30
C ARG A 271 -17.43 -2.96 -12.75
N ARG A 272 -16.16 -3.21 -13.01
CA ARG A 272 -15.67 -3.73 -14.29
C ARG A 272 -14.34 -4.47 -14.11
N TYR A 273 -14.06 -5.41 -15.01
CA TYR A 273 -12.72 -5.94 -15.22
C TYR A 273 -12.11 -5.25 -16.43
N VAL A 274 -11.05 -4.49 -16.20
CA VAL A 274 -10.37 -3.71 -17.23
C VAL A 274 -9.65 -4.64 -18.21
N HIS A 275 -9.82 -4.38 -19.50
CA HIS A 275 -9.21 -5.22 -20.55
C HIS A 275 -7.68 -5.00 -20.61
N PRO A 276 -6.89 -6.02 -20.99
CA PRO A 276 -5.45 -5.89 -21.15
C PRO A 276 -5.02 -4.74 -22.08
N ASP A 277 -5.76 -4.46 -23.15
CA ASP A 277 -5.47 -3.36 -24.06
C ASP A 277 -5.58 -1.99 -23.39
N THR A 278 -6.53 -1.84 -22.44
CA THR A 278 -6.66 -0.61 -21.64
C THR A 278 -5.47 -0.44 -20.70
N PHE A 279 -5.00 -1.52 -20.07
CA PHE A 279 -3.76 -1.47 -19.29
C PHE A 279 -2.56 -1.08 -20.15
N ALA A 280 -2.44 -1.64 -21.37
CA ALA A 280 -1.39 -1.27 -22.32
C ALA A 280 -1.51 0.19 -22.76
N MET A 281 -2.73 0.73 -22.87
CA MET A 281 -2.95 2.16 -23.13
C MET A 281 -2.46 3.00 -21.96
N PHE A 282 -2.81 2.68 -20.71
CA PHE A 282 -2.33 3.41 -19.54
C PHE A 282 -0.80 3.39 -19.42
N GLU A 283 -0.15 2.27 -19.75
CA GLU A 283 1.31 2.16 -19.72
C GLU A 283 1.97 3.11 -20.77
N ARG A 284 1.45 3.16 -22.00
CA ARG A 284 1.92 4.10 -23.04
C ARG A 284 1.73 5.56 -22.63
N GLU A 285 0.54 5.89 -22.10
CA GLU A 285 0.23 7.24 -21.63
C GLU A 285 1.12 7.65 -20.45
N ALA A 286 1.40 6.75 -19.51
CA ALA A 286 2.34 7.01 -18.43
C ALA A 286 3.75 7.35 -18.96
N ALA A 287 4.25 6.59 -19.93
CA ALA A 287 5.53 6.88 -20.57
C ALA A 287 5.51 8.24 -21.28
N ALA A 288 4.44 8.55 -22.03
CA ALA A 288 4.26 9.83 -22.71
C ALA A 288 4.19 11.03 -21.75
N MET A 289 3.60 10.85 -20.56
CA MET A 289 3.54 11.85 -19.50
C MET A 289 4.86 12.00 -18.73
N GLY A 290 5.87 11.17 -18.99
CA GLY A 290 7.20 11.26 -18.38
C GLY A 290 7.29 10.68 -16.97
N PHE A 291 6.50 9.67 -16.62
CA PHE A 291 6.79 8.87 -15.44
C PHE A 291 8.11 8.12 -15.63
N SER A 292 8.98 8.13 -14.61
CA SER A 292 10.26 7.42 -14.67
C SER A 292 10.07 5.90 -14.72
N HIS A 293 8.98 5.42 -14.13
CA HIS A 293 8.52 4.03 -14.24
C HIS A 293 7.00 3.94 -14.01
N ALA A 294 6.35 3.07 -14.76
CA ALA A 294 4.95 2.70 -14.57
C ALA A 294 4.80 1.17 -14.60
N ALA A 295 4.32 0.60 -13.51
CA ALA A 295 3.90 -0.80 -13.49
C ALA A 295 2.38 -0.86 -13.64
N VAL A 296 1.91 -1.40 -14.76
CA VAL A 296 0.50 -1.38 -15.13
C VAL A 296 0.04 -2.78 -15.53
N GLY A 297 -1.04 -3.27 -14.94
CA GLY A 297 -1.57 -4.59 -15.27
C GLY A 297 -2.51 -5.16 -14.22
N ALA A 298 -3.32 -6.14 -14.62
CA ALA A 298 -4.39 -6.67 -13.80
C ALA A 298 -3.93 -7.21 -12.42
N MET A 299 -2.75 -7.81 -12.34
CA MET A 299 -2.22 -8.37 -11.11
C MET A 299 -1.22 -7.45 -10.40
N VAL A 300 -0.95 -6.27 -10.94
CA VAL A 300 -0.06 -5.28 -10.31
C VAL A 300 -0.64 -4.81 -8.97
N ARG A 301 0.25 -4.63 -7.99
CA ARG A 301 0.01 -4.01 -6.67
C ARG A 301 1.15 -3.04 -6.41
N SER A 302 0.95 -2.08 -5.49
CA SER A 302 1.96 -1.02 -5.25
C SER A 302 3.35 -1.58 -4.92
N SER A 303 3.44 -2.71 -4.25
CA SER A 303 4.71 -3.36 -3.90
C SER A 303 5.08 -4.57 -4.76
N TYR A 304 4.30 -4.87 -5.80
CA TYR A 304 4.59 -6.01 -6.69
C TYR A 304 5.83 -5.75 -7.53
N HIS A 305 6.89 -6.55 -7.34
CA HIS A 305 8.22 -6.33 -7.94
C HIS A 305 8.76 -4.90 -7.73
N ALA A 306 8.57 -4.33 -6.53
CA ALA A 306 8.97 -2.96 -6.22
C ALA A 306 10.49 -2.73 -6.40
N ASP A 307 11.31 -3.75 -6.18
CA ASP A 307 12.75 -3.76 -6.46
C ASP A 307 13.05 -3.46 -7.93
N LYS A 308 12.35 -4.13 -8.85
CA LYS A 308 12.51 -3.91 -10.30
C LYS A 308 11.98 -2.55 -10.72
N GLN A 309 10.85 -2.13 -10.15
CA GLN A 309 10.27 -0.81 -10.40
C GLN A 309 11.25 0.30 -10.01
N ALA A 310 11.84 0.21 -8.82
CA ALA A 310 12.81 1.18 -8.32
C ALA A 310 14.10 1.19 -9.14
N ALA A 311 14.62 0.02 -9.51
CA ALA A 311 15.81 -0.09 -10.37
C ALA A 311 15.59 0.58 -11.74
N GLN A 312 14.43 0.39 -12.36
CA GLN A 312 14.07 1.04 -13.63
C GLN A 312 13.88 2.55 -13.48
N ALA A 313 13.51 3.02 -12.30
CA ALA A 313 13.44 4.45 -11.97
C ALA A 313 14.80 5.04 -11.54
N GLY A 314 15.90 4.28 -11.61
CA GLY A 314 17.25 4.74 -11.29
C GLY A 314 17.67 4.58 -9.82
N VAL A 315 16.87 3.94 -8.97
CA VAL A 315 17.25 3.59 -7.60
C VAL A 315 18.06 2.29 -7.63
N VAL A 316 19.36 2.43 -7.66
CA VAL A 316 20.30 1.28 -7.74
C VAL A 316 20.60 0.77 -6.34
N ALA A 317 20.60 -0.58 -6.16
CA ALA A 317 21.01 -1.24 -4.92
C ALA A 317 22.52 -1.31 -4.81
#